data_5692b8da2a6f513ab5230ea62a4adcdc
#
_entry.id   5692b8da2a6f513ab5230ea62a4adcdc
#
_cell.length_a   1.000
_cell.length_b   1.000
_cell.length_c   1.000
_cell.angle_alpha   90.00
_cell.angle_beta   90.00
_cell.angle_gamma   90.00
#
_symmetry.space_group_name_H-M   'P 1'
#
loop_
_entity.id
_entity.type
_entity.pdbx_description
1 polymer ?
#
loop_
_entity_poly.entity_id
_entity_poly.type
_entity_poly.pdbx_seq_one_letter_code
_entity_poly.pdbx_strand_id
1 'polypeptide(L)'
;MVTQAIADAIRSGHWHNSDAEDIKPDPNKIVVGFDTRFLSDRYARDVARVMAANGYTVHIAQADSSTPSISYAVKNLNAIAGIVITASHNAPRYSGVKLKAANGCSASPEQSRKVEVYLNDNQERGRGPNLMEWDQAVDKGLIISFNPVPAYYEHLRTLIDFNAIASNPPRVVVDSMHGSGRGMIKSILTGTGCEVSEIRGEMNPGFGGAHPEPIGTQLGALAGAISTGMGNLGLALDGDADRIGAMDERGNFVDPHKIMALSLKYLVDHRGLSGPAVRTVSTTRMIDRLAAKYDLPVYETPVGFNHIADYMISENVLIGGEESGGISIQGNIPEGDGVLMGLLLIEMVSVYGKSLNTLVNELLEEVGPAYYERKDQRLKYPIQKKEMVQYLLENKPAEIGGVKVTELLTIDGVKYIMDDDSWLLIRPSGTEPVLRVYAEGRTEQMVQALLGYGEEVAESIT
;
A
#
# COMPACT_ATOMS: atom_id res chain seq x y z
N MET A 1 24.64 -8.90 4.95
CA MET A 1 24.38 -10.17 4.22
C MET A 1 23.29 -9.96 3.15
N VAL A 2 22.06 -9.59 3.52
CA VAL A 2 20.97 -9.37 2.55
C VAL A 2 21.37 -8.41 1.42
N THR A 3 21.97 -7.26 1.74
CA THR A 3 22.43 -6.29 0.73
C THR A 3 23.48 -6.85 -0.22
N GLN A 4 24.38 -7.71 0.27
CA GLN A 4 25.34 -8.38 -0.61
C GLN A 4 24.64 -9.33 -1.58
N ALA A 5 23.65 -10.07 -1.08
CA ALA A 5 22.85 -10.95 -1.94
C ALA A 5 22.05 -10.17 -3.00
N ILE A 6 21.53 -8.97 -2.65
CA ILE A 6 20.89 -8.06 -3.61
C ILE A 6 21.90 -7.64 -4.69
N ALA A 7 23.10 -7.21 -4.29
CA ALA A 7 24.15 -6.81 -5.24
C ALA A 7 24.56 -7.95 -6.17
N ASP A 8 24.67 -9.17 -5.64
CA ASP A 8 25.01 -10.37 -6.41
C ASP A 8 23.88 -10.75 -7.39
N ALA A 9 22.60 -10.65 -6.95
CA ALA A 9 21.44 -10.91 -7.78
C ALA A 9 21.32 -9.89 -8.94
N ILE A 10 21.50 -8.60 -8.70
CA ILE A 10 21.49 -7.58 -9.76
C ILE A 10 22.62 -7.83 -10.77
N ARG A 11 23.83 -8.12 -10.28
CA ARG A 11 25.00 -8.37 -11.14
C ARG A 11 24.86 -9.61 -12.01
N SER A 12 24.06 -10.59 -11.62
CA SER A 12 23.85 -11.83 -12.39
C SER A 12 23.17 -11.59 -13.76
N GLY A 13 22.75 -10.35 -14.05
CA GLY A 13 22.10 -9.97 -15.32
C GLY A 13 20.64 -10.38 -15.45
N HIS A 14 20.09 -11.06 -14.46
CA HIS A 14 18.70 -11.53 -14.45
C HIS A 14 17.77 -10.66 -13.59
N TRP A 15 18.15 -9.42 -13.31
CA TRP A 15 17.36 -8.50 -12.52
C TRP A 15 16.23 -7.79 -13.32
N HIS A 16 16.36 -7.76 -14.64
CA HIS A 16 15.38 -7.10 -15.50
C HIS A 16 14.08 -7.92 -15.57
N ASN A 17 12.94 -7.26 -15.40
CA ASN A 17 11.68 -7.81 -15.87
C ASN A 17 11.68 -7.66 -17.39
N SER A 18 11.56 -8.77 -18.11
CA SER A 18 11.58 -8.84 -19.57
C SER A 18 10.40 -8.12 -20.24
N ASP A 19 9.41 -7.66 -19.45
CA ASP A 19 8.11 -7.19 -19.95
C ASP A 19 8.00 -5.67 -20.10
N ALA A 20 9.02 -4.90 -19.67
CA ALA A 20 9.08 -3.45 -19.89
C ALA A 20 10.16 -3.12 -20.92
N GLU A 21 9.88 -3.35 -22.20
CA GLU A 21 10.82 -3.13 -23.32
C GLU A 21 11.36 -1.69 -23.44
N ASP A 22 10.68 -0.71 -22.80
CA ASP A 22 11.02 0.71 -22.93
C ASP A 22 11.93 1.25 -21.82
N ILE A 23 12.16 0.53 -20.73
CA ILE A 23 13.00 1.01 -19.62
C ILE A 23 14.41 0.44 -19.76
N LYS A 24 15.38 1.32 -20.04
CA LYS A 24 16.82 0.99 -20.02
C LYS A 24 17.48 1.65 -18.81
N PRO A 25 17.39 1.04 -17.62
CA PRO A 25 17.96 1.64 -16.42
C PRO A 25 19.50 1.66 -16.49
N ASP A 26 20.08 2.61 -15.77
CA ASP A 26 21.52 2.61 -15.52
C ASP A 26 21.87 1.40 -14.63
N PRO A 27 22.59 0.41 -15.15
CA PRO A 27 22.83 -0.85 -14.43
C PRO A 27 23.69 -0.69 -13.17
N ASN A 28 24.30 0.48 -12.99
CA ASN A 28 25.18 0.77 -11.85
C ASN A 28 24.56 1.71 -10.84
N LYS A 29 23.30 2.16 -11.03
CA LYS A 29 22.66 3.14 -10.16
C LYS A 29 21.63 2.48 -9.25
N ILE A 30 21.72 2.79 -7.95
CA ILE A 30 20.81 2.31 -6.90
C ILE A 30 20.26 3.50 -6.13
N VAL A 31 18.98 3.44 -5.78
CA VAL A 31 18.37 4.41 -4.85
C VAL A 31 18.17 3.74 -3.50
N VAL A 32 18.50 4.44 -2.41
CA VAL A 32 18.32 3.95 -1.03
C VAL A 32 17.51 4.95 -0.24
N GLY A 33 16.43 4.48 0.39
CA GLY A 33 15.60 5.24 1.30
C GLY A 33 15.39 4.52 2.63
N PHE A 34 14.79 5.21 3.59
CA PHE A 34 14.48 4.66 4.90
C PHE A 34 13.31 5.40 5.54
N ASP A 35 12.60 4.71 6.45
CA ASP A 35 11.51 5.28 7.24
C ASP A 35 12.00 5.83 8.60
N THR A 36 11.05 6.21 9.46
CA THR A 36 11.33 6.82 10.76
C THR A 36 11.73 5.83 11.86
N ARG A 37 11.79 4.52 11.59
CA ARG A 37 12.08 3.48 12.59
C ARG A 37 13.46 3.62 13.18
N PHE A 38 13.61 3.10 14.37
CA PHE A 38 14.88 3.11 15.08
C PHE A 38 16.00 2.45 14.26
N LEU A 39 17.12 3.17 14.07
CA LEU A 39 18.28 2.77 13.27
C LEU A 39 18.04 2.60 11.75
N SER A 40 16.87 2.95 11.19
CA SER A 40 16.65 2.85 9.75
C SER A 40 17.68 3.64 8.93
N ASP A 41 18.07 4.82 9.40
CA ASP A 41 19.14 5.65 8.82
C ASP A 41 20.51 4.93 8.80
N ARG A 42 20.86 4.24 9.89
CA ARG A 42 22.12 3.49 9.97
C ARG A 42 22.12 2.27 9.08
N TYR A 43 21.02 1.53 9.06
CA TYR A 43 20.85 0.39 8.13
C TYR A 43 20.92 0.85 6.67
N ALA A 44 20.30 1.98 6.32
CA ALA A 44 20.40 2.55 4.97
C ALA A 44 21.84 2.95 4.61
N ARG A 45 22.59 3.51 5.55
CA ARG A 45 24.03 3.80 5.37
C ARG A 45 24.84 2.53 5.14
N ASP A 46 24.59 1.46 5.89
CA ASP A 46 25.29 0.18 5.68
C ASP A 46 24.90 -0.45 4.34
N VAL A 47 23.64 -0.34 3.92
CA VAL A 47 23.20 -0.73 2.56
C VAL A 47 24.01 0.02 1.52
N ALA A 48 24.12 1.35 1.64
CA ALA A 48 24.88 2.18 0.70
C ALA A 48 26.37 1.78 0.65
N ARG A 49 26.99 1.51 1.80
CA ARG A 49 28.40 1.07 1.88
C ARG A 49 28.64 -0.28 1.20
N VAL A 50 27.72 -1.22 1.36
CA VAL A 50 27.80 -2.54 0.70
C VAL A 50 27.62 -2.39 -0.81
N MET A 51 26.62 -1.62 -1.27
CA MET A 51 26.37 -1.42 -2.70
C MET A 51 27.56 -0.68 -3.37
N ALA A 52 28.11 0.36 -2.73
CA ALA A 52 29.30 1.08 -3.21
C ALA A 52 30.52 0.16 -3.30
N ALA A 53 30.74 -0.72 -2.31
CA ALA A 53 31.83 -1.72 -2.34
C ALA A 53 31.67 -2.72 -3.47
N ASN A 54 30.46 -2.89 -3.99
CA ASN A 54 30.14 -3.73 -5.14
C ASN A 54 30.11 -2.97 -6.47
N GLY A 55 30.56 -1.69 -6.48
CA GLY A 55 30.72 -0.90 -7.70
C GLY A 55 29.49 -0.13 -8.16
N TYR A 56 28.43 -0.07 -7.35
CA TYR A 56 27.23 0.73 -7.65
C TYR A 56 27.39 2.17 -7.21
N THR A 57 26.80 3.09 -7.97
CA THR A 57 26.57 4.47 -7.54
C THR A 57 25.23 4.52 -6.79
N VAL A 58 25.28 4.91 -5.53
CA VAL A 58 24.14 4.89 -4.62
C VAL A 58 23.63 6.30 -4.38
N HIS A 59 22.40 6.58 -4.77
CA HIS A 59 21.68 7.78 -4.36
C HIS A 59 20.93 7.47 -3.05
N ILE A 60 21.42 7.99 -1.92
CA ILE A 60 20.80 7.78 -0.60
C ILE A 60 20.00 9.02 -0.18
N ALA A 61 18.77 8.79 0.29
CA ALA A 61 17.93 9.86 0.84
C ALA A 61 18.62 10.52 2.05
N GLN A 62 18.62 11.86 2.08
CA GLN A 62 19.27 12.65 3.15
C GLN A 62 18.50 12.62 4.47
N ALA A 63 17.20 12.25 4.43
CA ALA A 63 16.31 12.12 5.57
C ALA A 63 15.36 10.95 5.35
N ASP A 64 14.60 10.57 6.38
CA ASP A 64 13.50 9.62 6.24
C ASP A 64 12.56 10.06 5.11
N SER A 65 12.11 9.10 4.33
CA SER A 65 11.37 9.36 3.09
C SER A 65 10.29 8.31 2.89
N SER A 66 9.16 8.74 2.34
CA SER A 66 8.05 7.85 2.04
C SER A 66 8.45 6.82 0.98
N THR A 67 7.91 5.61 1.08
CA THR A 67 8.10 4.56 0.07
C THR A 67 7.73 5.04 -1.34
N PRO A 68 6.57 5.73 -1.57
CA PRO A 68 6.25 6.27 -2.90
C PRO A 68 7.30 7.26 -3.44
N SER A 69 7.85 8.14 -2.60
CA SER A 69 8.87 9.10 -3.06
C SER A 69 10.17 8.43 -3.49
N ILE A 70 10.56 7.35 -2.81
CA ILE A 70 11.73 6.55 -3.20
C ILE A 70 11.43 5.72 -4.46
N SER A 71 10.24 5.11 -4.56
CA SER A 71 9.79 4.40 -5.75
C SER A 71 9.79 5.32 -6.98
N TYR A 72 9.28 6.56 -6.83
CA TYR A 72 9.38 7.55 -7.89
C TYR A 72 10.82 7.92 -8.23
N ALA A 73 11.68 8.09 -7.22
CA ALA A 73 13.09 8.42 -7.44
C ALA A 73 13.84 7.32 -8.21
N VAL A 74 13.51 6.03 -8.01
CA VAL A 74 14.08 4.92 -8.80
C VAL A 74 13.81 5.13 -10.28
N LYS A 75 12.56 5.37 -10.66
CA LYS A 75 12.15 5.65 -12.03
C LYS A 75 12.76 6.95 -12.55
N ASN A 76 12.65 8.04 -11.79
CA ASN A 76 13.08 9.38 -12.19
C ASN A 76 14.61 9.49 -12.39
N LEU A 77 15.40 8.80 -11.57
CA LEU A 77 16.86 8.75 -11.69
C LEU A 77 17.34 7.66 -12.66
N ASN A 78 16.41 6.92 -13.27
CA ASN A 78 16.70 5.78 -14.14
C ASN A 78 17.60 4.72 -13.46
N ALA A 79 17.35 4.41 -12.19
CA ALA A 79 18.11 3.44 -11.43
C ALA A 79 17.67 2.01 -11.73
N ILE A 80 18.61 1.04 -11.64
CA ILE A 80 18.32 -0.39 -11.86
C ILE A 80 17.43 -0.96 -10.75
N ALA A 81 17.55 -0.44 -9.52
CA ALA A 81 16.79 -0.89 -8.38
C ALA A 81 16.74 0.18 -7.27
N GLY A 82 15.80 -0.01 -6.35
CA GLY A 82 15.70 0.73 -5.09
C GLY A 82 15.69 -0.20 -3.88
N ILE A 83 16.16 0.31 -2.76
CA ILE A 83 16.17 -0.39 -1.47
C ILE A 83 15.60 0.57 -0.43
N VAL A 84 14.50 0.18 0.22
CA VAL A 84 13.88 0.99 1.30
C VAL A 84 13.96 0.22 2.61
N ILE A 85 14.55 0.84 3.61
CA ILE A 85 14.60 0.28 4.98
C ILE A 85 13.33 0.70 5.70
N THR A 86 12.40 -0.24 5.81
CA THR A 86 11.09 -0.03 6.43
C THR A 86 10.44 -1.36 6.79
N ALA A 87 9.54 -1.35 7.77
CA ALA A 87 8.60 -2.42 8.03
C ALA A 87 7.15 -1.94 7.91
N SER A 88 6.91 -0.84 7.15
CA SER A 88 5.61 -0.27 6.84
C SER A 88 4.74 -0.06 8.10
N HIS A 89 3.59 -0.71 8.19
CA HIS A 89 2.63 -0.63 9.28
C HIS A 89 2.93 -1.53 10.48
N ASN A 90 3.97 -2.36 10.42
CA ASN A 90 4.31 -3.28 11.52
C ASN A 90 4.73 -2.54 12.79
N ALA A 91 4.61 -3.22 13.95
CA ALA A 91 5.00 -2.69 15.25
C ALA A 91 6.41 -2.08 15.24
N PRO A 92 6.69 -1.09 16.11
CA PRO A 92 7.96 -0.34 16.14
C PRO A 92 9.23 -1.19 16.24
N ARG A 93 9.13 -2.36 16.87
CA ARG A 93 10.26 -3.30 17.08
C ARG A 93 10.75 -3.99 15.81
N TYR A 94 9.96 -3.96 14.74
CA TYR A 94 10.32 -4.55 13.46
C TYR A 94 11.03 -3.56 12.56
N SER A 95 11.97 -4.06 11.78
CA SER A 95 12.55 -3.39 10.62
C SER A 95 12.62 -4.40 9.48
N GLY A 96 12.75 -3.90 8.25
CA GLY A 96 12.76 -4.74 7.06
C GLY A 96 13.41 -4.06 5.87
N VAL A 97 13.40 -4.77 4.76
CA VAL A 97 13.93 -4.30 3.48
C VAL A 97 12.86 -4.48 2.41
N LYS A 98 12.40 -3.40 1.81
CA LYS A 98 11.60 -3.42 0.58
C LYS A 98 12.53 -3.22 -0.62
N LEU A 99 12.41 -4.09 -1.62
CA LEU A 99 13.14 -3.98 -2.89
C LEU A 99 12.23 -3.36 -3.94
N LYS A 100 12.79 -2.45 -4.74
CA LYS A 100 12.11 -1.80 -5.85
C LYS A 100 12.78 -2.17 -7.17
N ALA A 101 11.97 -2.48 -8.17
CA ALA A 101 12.42 -2.68 -9.54
C ALA A 101 12.64 -1.34 -10.26
N ALA A 102 13.22 -1.35 -11.44
CA ALA A 102 13.59 -0.15 -12.20
C ALA A 102 12.42 0.78 -12.55
N ASN A 103 11.19 0.26 -12.63
CA ASN A 103 9.96 1.02 -12.83
C ASN A 103 9.39 1.65 -11.54
N GLY A 104 10.04 1.43 -10.39
CA GLY A 104 9.64 1.90 -9.07
C GLY A 104 8.67 0.99 -8.30
N CYS A 105 8.10 -0.05 -8.93
CA CYS A 105 7.25 -1.01 -8.24
C CYS A 105 8.04 -1.88 -7.24
N SER A 106 7.33 -2.60 -6.39
CA SER A 106 7.94 -3.63 -5.55
C SER A 106 8.56 -4.73 -6.41
N ALA A 107 9.75 -5.23 -6.01
CA ALA A 107 10.43 -6.32 -6.72
C ALA A 107 9.53 -7.55 -6.82
N SER A 108 9.57 -8.22 -7.96
CA SER A 108 8.77 -9.42 -8.21
C SER A 108 9.12 -10.58 -7.26
N PRO A 109 8.23 -11.56 -7.07
CA PRO A 109 8.54 -12.77 -6.33
C PRO A 109 9.76 -13.54 -6.90
N GLU A 110 9.98 -13.44 -8.21
CA GLU A 110 11.14 -14.06 -8.85
C GLU A 110 12.43 -13.34 -8.47
N GLN A 111 12.44 -12.00 -8.51
CA GLN A 111 13.57 -11.18 -8.07
C GLN A 111 13.89 -11.44 -6.59
N SER A 112 12.88 -11.51 -5.74
CA SER A 112 13.04 -11.80 -4.31
C SER A 112 13.64 -13.19 -4.08
N ARG A 113 13.14 -14.21 -4.78
CA ARG A 113 13.72 -15.58 -4.71
C ARG A 113 15.18 -15.63 -5.16
N LYS A 114 15.58 -14.86 -6.17
CA LYS A 114 16.98 -14.76 -6.57
C LYS A 114 17.85 -14.22 -5.46
N VAL A 115 17.39 -13.18 -4.76
CA VAL A 115 18.12 -12.64 -3.60
C VAL A 115 18.25 -13.70 -2.50
N GLU A 116 17.21 -14.47 -2.22
CA GLU A 116 17.24 -15.56 -1.23
C GLU A 116 18.25 -16.64 -1.61
N VAL A 117 18.33 -17.02 -2.89
CA VAL A 117 19.33 -17.99 -3.38
C VAL A 117 20.75 -17.50 -3.12
N TYR A 118 21.06 -16.23 -3.47
CA TYR A 118 22.38 -15.66 -3.21
C TYR A 118 22.66 -15.46 -1.70
N LEU A 119 21.63 -15.16 -0.91
CA LEU A 119 21.77 -15.06 0.54
C LEU A 119 22.19 -16.40 1.14
N ASN A 120 21.50 -17.48 0.78
CA ASN A 120 21.79 -18.83 1.25
C ASN A 120 23.20 -19.29 0.79
N ASP A 121 23.55 -19.12 -0.48
CA ASP A 121 24.88 -19.45 -1.03
C ASP A 121 26.00 -18.68 -0.29
N ASN A 122 25.82 -17.38 -0.04
CA ASN A 122 26.79 -16.59 0.70
C ASN A 122 26.92 -17.07 2.16
N GLN A 123 25.81 -17.48 2.81
CA GLN A 123 25.85 -18.03 4.16
C GLN A 123 26.56 -19.39 4.21
N GLU A 124 26.25 -20.29 3.29
CA GLU A 124 26.89 -21.62 3.19
C GLU A 124 28.41 -21.54 2.96
N ARG A 125 28.83 -20.56 2.16
CA ARG A 125 30.25 -20.31 1.89
C ARG A 125 30.95 -19.50 2.97
N GLY A 126 30.25 -19.04 3.99
CA GLY A 126 30.80 -18.14 5.02
C GLY A 126 31.26 -16.78 4.47
N ARG A 127 30.69 -16.35 3.33
CA ARG A 127 31.05 -15.10 2.67
C ARG A 127 30.31 -13.93 3.33
N GLY A 128 31.05 -13.01 3.97
CA GLY A 128 30.55 -11.76 4.49
C GLY A 128 30.25 -10.74 3.37
N PRO A 129 29.61 -9.59 3.71
CA PRO A 129 29.41 -8.49 2.78
C PRO A 129 30.73 -7.79 2.45
N ASN A 130 30.90 -7.36 1.21
CA ASN A 130 31.90 -6.37 0.86
C ASN A 130 31.50 -5.03 1.51
N LEU A 131 32.43 -4.35 2.14
CA LEU A 131 32.19 -3.06 2.79
C LEU A 131 33.22 -2.05 2.30
N MET A 132 32.74 -0.83 2.00
CA MET A 132 33.58 0.34 1.76
C MET A 132 33.38 1.34 2.90
N GLU A 133 34.44 2.02 3.30
CA GLU A 133 34.30 3.09 4.27
C GLU A 133 33.48 4.24 3.69
N TRP A 134 32.62 4.84 4.52
CA TRP A 134 31.67 5.86 4.08
C TRP A 134 32.33 7.03 3.37
N ASP A 135 33.31 7.65 4.01
CA ASP A 135 34.00 8.83 3.47
C ASP A 135 34.73 8.49 2.16
N GLN A 136 35.35 7.30 2.10
CA GLN A 136 35.97 6.82 0.86
C GLN A 136 34.96 6.65 -0.28
N ALA A 137 33.75 6.17 0.01
CA ALA A 137 32.72 5.99 -0.99
C ALA A 137 32.14 7.34 -1.46
N VAL A 138 32.00 8.30 -0.56
CA VAL A 138 31.58 9.69 -0.88
C VAL A 138 32.66 10.39 -1.72
N ASP A 139 33.92 10.32 -1.33
CA ASP A 139 35.06 10.94 -2.07
C ASP A 139 35.18 10.36 -3.49
N LYS A 140 34.84 9.09 -3.67
CA LYS A 140 34.81 8.44 -5.01
C LYS A 140 33.55 8.74 -5.82
N GLY A 141 32.58 9.49 -5.27
CA GLY A 141 31.29 9.75 -5.92
C GLY A 141 30.38 8.52 -6.04
N LEU A 142 30.64 7.46 -5.26
CA LEU A 142 29.83 6.24 -5.24
C LEU A 142 28.64 6.34 -4.28
N ILE A 143 28.68 7.28 -3.32
CA ILE A 143 27.52 7.60 -2.45
C ILE A 143 27.20 9.07 -2.64
N ILE A 144 25.96 9.33 -3.06
CA ILE A 144 25.45 10.68 -3.34
C ILE A 144 24.19 10.86 -2.48
N SER A 145 24.23 11.84 -1.58
CA SER A 145 23.07 12.22 -0.78
C SER A 145 22.12 13.08 -1.61
N PHE A 146 20.81 12.81 -1.58
CA PHE A 146 19.80 13.56 -2.33
C PHE A 146 18.49 13.71 -1.58
N ASN A 147 17.65 14.65 -2.01
CA ASN A 147 16.29 14.81 -1.53
C ASN A 147 15.30 14.28 -2.59
N PRO A 148 14.53 13.21 -2.32
CA PRO A 148 13.55 12.66 -3.27
C PRO A 148 12.29 13.52 -3.40
N VAL A 149 11.96 14.33 -2.38
CA VAL A 149 10.66 15.00 -2.23
C VAL A 149 10.33 16.02 -3.34
N PRO A 150 11.25 16.92 -3.76
CA PRO A 150 10.91 17.92 -4.78
C PRO A 150 10.45 17.30 -6.11
N ALA A 151 11.19 16.32 -6.63
CA ALA A 151 10.84 15.65 -7.87
C ALA A 151 9.52 14.88 -7.76
N TYR A 152 9.28 14.24 -6.61
CA TYR A 152 8.02 13.56 -6.32
C TYR A 152 6.84 14.55 -6.26
N TYR A 153 7.01 15.73 -5.65
CA TYR A 153 5.96 16.75 -5.65
C TYR A 153 5.64 17.26 -7.06
N GLU A 154 6.63 17.45 -7.91
CA GLU A 154 6.39 17.83 -9.30
C GLU A 154 5.60 16.74 -10.03
N HIS A 155 5.86 15.46 -9.76
CA HIS A 155 5.05 14.38 -10.28
C HIS A 155 3.60 14.44 -9.76
N LEU A 156 3.39 14.60 -8.46
CA LEU A 156 2.04 14.72 -7.89
C LEU A 156 1.25 15.90 -8.48
N ARG A 157 1.93 17.01 -8.82
CA ARG A 157 1.32 18.18 -9.48
C ARG A 157 0.80 17.87 -10.88
N THR A 158 1.27 16.81 -11.53
CA THR A 158 0.72 16.36 -12.82
C THR A 158 -0.55 15.53 -12.66
N LEU A 159 -0.80 15.01 -11.46
CA LEU A 159 -1.91 14.09 -11.16
C LEU A 159 -3.06 14.74 -10.39
N ILE A 160 -2.82 15.86 -9.72
CA ILE A 160 -3.77 16.54 -8.82
C ILE A 160 -4.04 17.96 -9.33
N ASP A 161 -5.31 18.35 -9.35
CA ASP A 161 -5.72 19.72 -9.69
C ASP A 161 -5.66 20.65 -8.46
N PHE A 162 -4.51 21.26 -8.24
CA PHE A 162 -4.30 22.22 -7.16
C PHE A 162 -5.11 23.51 -7.33
N ASN A 163 -5.54 23.87 -8.55
CA ASN A 163 -6.41 25.02 -8.76
C ASN A 163 -7.83 24.72 -8.28
N ALA A 164 -8.33 23.51 -8.54
CA ALA A 164 -9.61 23.06 -8.01
C ALA A 164 -9.59 23.07 -6.47
N ILE A 165 -8.51 22.57 -5.85
CA ILE A 165 -8.34 22.64 -4.38
C ILE A 165 -8.35 24.10 -3.90
N ALA A 166 -7.63 25.01 -4.55
CA ALA A 166 -7.55 26.40 -4.16
C ALA A 166 -8.88 27.16 -4.33
N SER A 167 -9.77 26.70 -5.20
CA SER A 167 -11.08 27.32 -5.43
C SER A 167 -12.07 27.11 -4.27
N ASN A 168 -11.93 26.02 -3.52
CA ASN A 168 -12.78 25.66 -2.38
C ASN A 168 -11.99 24.82 -1.35
N PRO A 169 -11.00 25.42 -0.67
CA PRO A 169 -10.06 24.70 0.16
C PRO A 169 -10.72 24.16 1.45
N PRO A 170 -10.65 22.85 1.74
CA PRO A 170 -11.13 22.29 2.99
C PRO A 170 -10.15 22.54 4.15
N ARG A 171 -10.61 22.36 5.38
CA ARG A 171 -9.76 22.29 6.57
C ARG A 171 -9.40 20.82 6.84
N VAL A 172 -8.13 20.49 6.70
CA VAL A 172 -7.63 19.10 6.73
C VAL A 172 -6.86 18.83 8.02
N VAL A 173 -7.11 17.69 8.65
CA VAL A 173 -6.24 17.14 9.70
C VAL A 173 -5.51 15.95 9.14
N VAL A 174 -4.18 16.00 9.13
CA VAL A 174 -3.34 14.87 8.70
C VAL A 174 -2.77 14.19 9.94
N ASP A 175 -2.99 12.90 10.04
CA ASP A 175 -2.38 12.04 11.03
C ASP A 175 -1.25 11.26 10.36
N SER A 176 -0.04 11.71 10.55
CA SER A 176 1.15 11.09 9.96
C SER A 176 1.63 9.87 10.73
N MET A 177 0.96 9.50 11.83
CA MET A 177 1.28 8.35 12.68
C MET A 177 2.78 8.24 12.99
N HIS A 178 3.49 9.36 13.13
CA HIS A 178 4.96 9.49 13.28
C HIS A 178 5.77 8.88 12.10
N GLY A 179 5.13 8.58 10.98
CA GLY A 179 5.74 7.95 9.82
C GLY A 179 6.50 8.93 8.91
N SER A 180 7.03 8.43 7.81
CA SER A 180 7.82 9.21 6.84
C SER A 180 6.99 10.07 5.88
N GLY A 181 5.64 10.02 6.00
CA GLY A 181 4.72 10.95 5.34
C GLY A 181 4.58 12.31 6.02
N ARG A 182 5.26 12.53 7.16
CA ARG A 182 5.19 13.77 7.95
C ARG A 182 5.49 15.00 7.12
N GLY A 183 4.65 16.02 7.28
CA GLY A 183 4.79 17.32 6.61
C GLY A 183 4.51 17.30 5.11
N MET A 184 4.37 16.14 4.46
CA MET A 184 4.30 16.05 3.00
C MET A 184 3.03 16.70 2.44
N ILE A 185 1.85 16.33 2.94
CA ILE A 185 0.56 16.89 2.50
C ILE A 185 0.50 18.39 2.82
N LYS A 186 0.96 18.77 4.02
CA LYS A 186 0.99 20.17 4.43
C LYS A 186 1.89 21.02 3.52
N SER A 187 3.08 20.49 3.18
CA SER A 187 4.06 21.23 2.38
C SER A 187 3.61 21.39 0.92
N ILE A 188 3.07 20.36 0.30
CA ILE A 188 2.64 20.41 -1.10
C ILE A 188 1.40 21.30 -1.29
N LEU A 189 0.55 21.43 -0.28
CA LEU A 189 -0.64 22.30 -0.28
C LEU A 189 -0.33 23.76 0.06
N THR A 190 0.92 24.09 0.36
CA THR A 190 1.29 25.49 0.65
C THR A 190 0.92 26.40 -0.53
N GLY A 191 0.18 27.47 -0.23
CA GLY A 191 -0.29 28.44 -1.24
C GLY A 191 -1.66 28.13 -1.86
N THR A 192 -2.30 26.99 -1.55
CA THR A 192 -3.65 26.65 -2.04
C THR A 192 -4.79 27.25 -1.19
N GLY A 193 -4.47 27.80 -0.02
CA GLY A 193 -5.49 28.24 0.94
C GLY A 193 -6.02 27.13 1.85
N CYS A 194 -5.65 25.85 1.64
CA CYS A 194 -5.97 24.77 2.55
C CYS A 194 -5.34 25.02 3.94
N GLU A 195 -6.16 24.94 4.98
CA GLU A 195 -5.70 24.90 6.36
C GLU A 195 -5.38 23.46 6.73
N VAL A 196 -4.07 23.13 6.83
CA VAL A 196 -3.62 21.78 7.17
C VAL A 196 -3.05 21.76 8.59
N SER A 197 -3.75 21.10 9.50
CA SER A 197 -3.27 20.72 10.82
C SER A 197 -2.66 19.33 10.78
N GLU A 198 -1.54 19.11 11.44
CA GLU A 198 -0.90 17.81 11.51
C GLU A 198 -0.82 17.33 12.96
N ILE A 199 -1.22 16.07 13.19
CA ILE A 199 -1.08 15.37 14.46
C ILE A 199 -0.12 14.19 14.28
N ARG A 200 0.55 13.77 15.36
CA ARG A 200 1.60 12.75 15.33
C ARG A 200 2.64 12.99 14.21
N GLY A 201 2.93 14.28 13.96
CA GLY A 201 3.86 14.75 12.93
C GLY A 201 5.31 14.92 13.41
N GLU A 202 5.62 14.67 14.67
CA GLU A 202 6.98 14.68 15.21
C GLU A 202 7.73 13.37 14.97
N MET A 203 9.08 13.44 14.93
CA MET A 203 9.91 12.25 14.80
C MET A 203 9.78 11.40 16.09
N ASN A 204 9.24 10.20 15.92
CA ASN A 204 9.12 9.23 17.00
C ASN A 204 9.29 7.80 16.45
N PRO A 205 10.51 7.23 16.54
CA PRO A 205 10.79 5.87 16.04
C PRO A 205 9.97 4.76 16.71
N GLY A 206 9.37 5.06 17.86
CA GLY A 206 8.47 4.17 18.60
C GLY A 206 7.00 4.31 18.21
N PHE A 207 6.63 5.18 17.25
CA PHE A 207 5.26 5.44 16.78
C PHE A 207 4.26 5.66 17.93
N GLY A 208 4.70 6.25 19.05
CA GLY A 208 3.85 6.43 20.23
C GLY A 208 3.46 5.11 20.92
N GLY A 209 4.14 4.00 20.61
CA GLY A 209 3.84 2.66 21.11
C GLY A 209 2.72 1.94 20.36
N ALA A 210 2.16 2.56 19.30
CA ALA A 210 1.11 1.99 18.46
C ALA A 210 1.67 1.38 17.16
N HIS A 211 0.83 0.64 16.43
CA HIS A 211 1.11 0.27 15.05
C HIS A 211 0.81 1.47 14.15
N PRO A 212 1.73 1.89 13.28
CA PRO A 212 1.46 2.98 12.33
C PRO A 212 0.63 2.48 11.15
N GLU A 213 -0.59 2.01 11.42
CA GLU A 213 -1.52 1.45 10.45
C GLU A 213 -2.81 2.29 10.44
N PRO A 214 -3.25 2.86 9.29
CA PRO A 214 -4.37 3.78 9.20
C PRO A 214 -5.73 3.06 9.20
N ILE A 215 -6.00 2.27 10.23
CA ILE A 215 -7.27 1.56 10.47
C ILE A 215 -8.05 2.19 11.63
N GLY A 216 -9.38 2.03 11.64
CA GLY A 216 -10.25 2.71 12.58
C GLY A 216 -9.85 2.58 14.05
N THR A 217 -9.34 1.42 14.47
CA THR A 217 -8.88 1.17 15.85
C THR A 217 -7.64 1.95 16.28
N GLN A 218 -6.84 2.45 15.33
CA GLN A 218 -5.61 3.21 15.56
C GLN A 218 -5.80 4.74 15.40
N LEU A 219 -6.96 5.16 14.92
CA LEU A 219 -7.24 6.56 14.54
C LEU A 219 -8.02 7.35 15.58
N GLY A 220 -8.08 6.91 16.84
CA GLY A 220 -8.76 7.63 17.90
C GLY A 220 -8.28 9.08 18.10
N ALA A 221 -6.98 9.35 17.89
CA ALA A 221 -6.44 10.72 17.95
C ALA A 221 -6.98 11.59 16.81
N LEU A 222 -7.09 11.05 15.59
CA LEU A 222 -7.64 11.75 14.43
C LEU A 222 -9.14 12.02 14.62
N ALA A 223 -9.91 11.03 15.09
CA ALA A 223 -11.34 11.21 15.44
C ALA A 223 -11.53 12.31 16.48
N GLY A 224 -10.70 12.34 17.53
CA GLY A 224 -10.72 13.40 18.54
C GLY A 224 -10.41 14.77 17.97
N ALA A 225 -9.42 14.90 17.10
CA ALA A 225 -9.07 16.16 16.45
C ALA A 225 -10.21 16.70 15.57
N ILE A 226 -10.85 15.83 14.78
CA ILE A 226 -12.03 16.21 13.98
C ILE A 226 -13.19 16.64 14.90
N SER A 227 -13.51 15.84 15.93
CA SER A 227 -14.61 16.13 16.86
C SER A 227 -14.44 17.46 17.61
N THR A 228 -13.21 17.91 17.82
CA THR A 228 -12.92 19.23 18.44
C THR A 228 -12.95 20.39 17.43
N GLY A 229 -13.26 20.13 16.16
CA GLY A 229 -13.38 21.15 15.12
C GLY A 229 -12.04 21.60 14.51
N MET A 230 -10.95 20.83 14.70
CA MET A 230 -9.63 21.15 14.12
C MET A 230 -9.65 21.11 12.59
N GLY A 231 -10.50 20.27 12.00
CA GLY A 231 -10.74 20.19 10.55
C GLY A 231 -12.07 19.53 10.24
N ASN A 232 -12.39 19.42 8.95
CA ASN A 232 -13.60 18.77 8.44
C ASN A 232 -13.30 17.59 7.49
N LEU A 233 -12.03 17.28 7.31
CA LEU A 233 -11.52 16.11 6.59
C LEU A 233 -10.29 15.60 7.32
N GLY A 234 -10.31 14.34 7.73
CA GLY A 234 -9.17 13.65 8.33
C GLY A 234 -8.50 12.71 7.33
N LEU A 235 -7.17 12.71 7.30
CA LEU A 235 -6.36 11.78 6.51
C LEU A 235 -5.34 11.12 7.42
N ALA A 236 -5.09 9.83 7.24
CA ALA A 236 -4.08 9.10 7.99
C ALA A 236 -3.17 8.32 7.04
N LEU A 237 -1.86 8.36 7.29
CA LEU A 237 -0.84 7.66 6.52
C LEU A 237 -0.18 6.60 7.40
N ASP A 238 0.25 5.49 6.82
CA ASP A 238 1.03 4.50 7.55
C ASP A 238 2.51 4.89 7.73
N GLY A 239 3.29 4.00 8.31
CA GLY A 239 4.68 4.29 8.71
C GLY A 239 5.60 4.71 7.57
N ASP A 240 5.39 4.25 6.35
CA ASP A 240 6.14 4.63 5.14
C ASP A 240 5.26 5.26 4.04
N ALA A 241 4.04 5.66 4.42
CA ALA A 241 3.11 6.48 3.63
C ALA A 241 2.69 5.88 2.27
N ASP A 242 2.71 4.56 2.13
CA ASP A 242 2.19 3.88 0.95
C ASP A 242 0.69 3.53 1.09
N ARG A 243 0.09 3.75 2.28
CA ARG A 243 -1.32 3.49 2.59
C ARG A 243 -2.05 4.72 3.09
N ILE A 244 -3.38 4.72 2.88
CA ILE A 244 -4.29 5.79 3.27
C ILE A 244 -5.49 5.24 4.06
N GLY A 245 -5.90 5.97 5.08
CA GLY A 245 -7.21 5.93 5.70
C GLY A 245 -7.76 7.34 5.83
N ALA A 246 -9.07 7.51 5.94
CA ALA A 246 -9.67 8.83 6.08
C ALA A 246 -10.70 8.88 7.21
N MET A 247 -11.06 10.11 7.59
CA MET A 247 -12.11 10.43 8.55
C MET A 247 -13.02 11.50 7.98
N ASP A 248 -14.32 11.30 8.09
CA ASP A 248 -15.30 12.31 7.71
C ASP A 248 -15.39 13.44 8.76
N GLU A 249 -16.17 14.47 8.47
CA GLU A 249 -16.36 15.65 9.33
C GLU A 249 -17.06 15.33 10.67
N ARG A 250 -17.56 14.11 10.85
CA ARG A 250 -18.19 13.63 12.09
C ARG A 250 -17.24 12.76 12.92
N GLY A 251 -16.03 12.48 12.39
CA GLY A 251 -15.07 11.58 13.02
C GLY A 251 -15.34 10.10 12.76
N ASN A 252 -16.14 9.76 11.75
CA ASN A 252 -16.33 8.38 11.33
C ASN A 252 -15.20 7.96 10.38
N PHE A 253 -14.74 6.74 10.56
CA PHE A 253 -13.71 6.15 9.70
C PHE A 253 -14.25 5.87 8.30
N VAL A 254 -13.55 6.37 7.30
CA VAL A 254 -13.77 6.05 5.89
C VAL A 254 -12.64 5.12 5.45
N ASP A 255 -12.99 3.86 5.30
CA ASP A 255 -12.05 2.79 5.00
C ASP A 255 -11.53 2.85 3.54
N PRO A 256 -10.40 2.18 3.25
CA PRO A 256 -9.82 2.15 1.92
C PRO A 256 -10.75 1.64 0.81
N HIS A 257 -11.71 0.80 1.12
CA HIS A 257 -12.70 0.32 0.14
C HIS A 257 -13.55 1.47 -0.40
N LYS A 258 -14.05 2.33 0.51
CA LYS A 258 -14.81 3.53 0.14
C LYS A 258 -13.94 4.57 -0.55
N ILE A 259 -12.67 4.74 -0.08
CA ILE A 259 -11.72 5.64 -0.72
C ILE A 259 -11.47 5.22 -2.17
N MET A 260 -11.21 3.93 -2.42
CA MET A 260 -10.98 3.40 -3.77
C MET A 260 -12.22 3.55 -4.66
N ALA A 261 -13.40 3.23 -4.14
CA ALA A 261 -14.65 3.34 -4.89
C ALA A 261 -15.02 4.80 -5.24
N LEU A 262 -14.86 5.74 -4.29
CA LEU A 262 -15.02 7.17 -4.53
C LEU A 262 -14.02 7.67 -5.58
N SER A 263 -12.76 7.21 -5.50
CA SER A 263 -11.72 7.60 -6.45
C SER A 263 -12.03 7.08 -7.86
N LEU A 264 -12.45 5.82 -8.01
CA LEU A 264 -12.88 5.27 -9.30
C LEU A 264 -14.00 6.12 -9.90
N LYS A 265 -15.05 6.37 -9.11
CA LYS A 265 -16.18 7.20 -9.55
C LYS A 265 -15.75 8.60 -9.97
N TYR A 266 -14.89 9.26 -9.18
CA TYR A 266 -14.38 10.59 -9.46
C TYR A 266 -13.54 10.65 -10.74
N LEU A 267 -12.66 9.68 -10.94
CA LEU A 267 -11.81 9.60 -12.13
C LEU A 267 -12.64 9.44 -13.41
N VAL A 268 -13.76 8.69 -13.37
CA VAL A 268 -14.65 8.52 -14.51
C VAL A 268 -15.56 9.74 -14.67
N ASP A 269 -16.37 10.08 -13.66
CA ASP A 269 -17.44 11.06 -13.76
C ASP A 269 -16.92 12.49 -13.94
N HIS A 270 -15.84 12.84 -13.24
CA HIS A 270 -15.33 14.21 -13.24
C HIS A 270 -14.14 14.40 -14.18
N ARG A 271 -13.19 13.47 -14.17
CA ARG A 271 -11.99 13.59 -15.01
C ARG A 271 -12.13 12.97 -16.40
N GLY A 272 -13.22 12.23 -16.68
CA GLY A 272 -13.48 11.59 -17.95
C GLY A 272 -12.45 10.52 -18.34
N LEU A 273 -11.75 9.95 -17.34
CA LEU A 273 -10.75 8.92 -17.55
C LEU A 273 -11.42 7.54 -17.68
N SER A 274 -10.74 6.63 -18.35
CA SER A 274 -11.20 5.25 -18.56
C SER A 274 -10.01 4.29 -18.52
N GLY A 275 -10.28 3.04 -18.17
CA GLY A 275 -9.30 1.97 -18.08
C GLY A 275 -9.74 0.90 -17.09
N PRO A 276 -9.04 -0.25 -17.03
CA PRO A 276 -9.35 -1.31 -16.08
C PRO A 276 -9.23 -0.84 -14.62
N ALA A 277 -10.07 -1.41 -13.74
CA ALA A 277 -9.86 -1.40 -12.31
C ALA A 277 -9.20 -2.72 -11.89
N VAL A 278 -8.19 -2.64 -11.01
CA VAL A 278 -7.49 -3.83 -10.50
C VAL A 278 -7.63 -3.86 -8.98
N ARG A 279 -8.13 -4.97 -8.45
CA ARG A 279 -8.32 -5.14 -7.01
C ARG A 279 -7.86 -6.51 -6.52
N THR A 280 -7.44 -6.58 -5.28
CA THR A 280 -7.15 -7.88 -4.67
C THR A 280 -8.42 -8.64 -4.29
N VAL A 281 -8.30 -9.95 -4.12
CA VAL A 281 -9.40 -10.84 -3.74
C VAL A 281 -10.07 -10.47 -2.42
N SER A 282 -9.37 -9.73 -1.54
CA SER A 282 -9.87 -9.21 -0.25
C SER A 282 -10.52 -7.83 -0.34
N THR A 283 -10.50 -7.19 -1.53
CA THR A 283 -11.05 -5.84 -1.72
C THR A 283 -12.54 -5.88 -2.08
N THR A 284 -13.23 -4.78 -1.85
CA THR A 284 -14.68 -4.62 -2.01
C THR A 284 -15.20 -4.86 -3.43
N ARG A 285 -16.39 -5.42 -3.51
CA ARG A 285 -17.16 -5.53 -4.76
C ARG A 285 -17.90 -4.24 -5.16
N MET A 286 -17.79 -3.16 -4.39
CA MET A 286 -18.24 -1.84 -4.87
C MET A 286 -17.52 -1.45 -6.17
N ILE A 287 -16.26 -1.86 -6.33
CA ILE A 287 -15.47 -1.63 -7.55
C ILE A 287 -16.11 -2.34 -8.75
N ASP A 288 -16.53 -3.61 -8.59
CA ASP A 288 -17.17 -4.39 -9.65
C ASP A 288 -18.50 -3.74 -10.08
N ARG A 289 -19.30 -3.25 -9.11
CA ARG A 289 -20.59 -2.59 -9.36
C ARG A 289 -20.43 -1.27 -10.10
N LEU A 290 -19.44 -0.44 -9.70
CA LEU A 290 -19.12 0.79 -10.42
C LEU A 290 -18.58 0.51 -11.82
N ALA A 291 -17.64 -0.44 -11.93
CA ALA A 291 -17.06 -0.81 -13.22
C ALA A 291 -18.13 -1.33 -14.20
N ALA A 292 -19.08 -2.15 -13.72
CA ALA A 292 -20.21 -2.59 -14.54
C ALA A 292 -21.07 -1.42 -15.01
N LYS A 293 -21.29 -0.40 -14.16
CA LYS A 293 -22.03 0.82 -14.54
C LYS A 293 -21.30 1.63 -15.62
N TYR A 294 -19.97 1.68 -15.57
CA TYR A 294 -19.13 2.47 -16.47
C TYR A 294 -18.59 1.66 -17.67
N ASP A 295 -18.99 0.38 -17.79
CA ASP A 295 -18.47 -0.55 -18.81
C ASP A 295 -16.93 -0.67 -18.80
N LEU A 296 -16.37 -0.78 -17.58
CA LEU A 296 -14.93 -0.93 -17.36
C LEU A 296 -14.55 -2.38 -17.03
N PRO A 297 -13.42 -2.88 -17.53
CA PRO A 297 -12.87 -4.17 -17.07
C PRO A 297 -12.46 -4.14 -15.61
N VAL A 298 -12.64 -5.27 -14.91
CA VAL A 298 -12.13 -5.49 -13.55
C VAL A 298 -11.23 -6.72 -13.54
N TYR A 299 -10.04 -6.58 -12.98
CA TYR A 299 -9.14 -7.69 -12.74
C TYR A 299 -9.02 -7.95 -11.24
N GLU A 300 -9.24 -9.20 -10.83
CA GLU A 300 -9.07 -9.65 -9.45
C GLU A 300 -7.75 -10.41 -9.32
N THR A 301 -6.92 -10.00 -8.34
CA THR A 301 -5.58 -10.55 -8.12
C THR A 301 -5.45 -11.22 -6.74
N PRO A 302 -4.44 -12.06 -6.51
CA PRO A 302 -4.02 -12.40 -5.15
C PRO A 302 -3.73 -11.14 -4.31
N VAL A 303 -3.69 -11.30 -2.98
CA VAL A 303 -3.27 -10.22 -2.07
C VAL A 303 -1.80 -9.89 -2.29
N GLY A 304 -1.51 -8.59 -2.43
CA GLY A 304 -0.18 -8.04 -2.65
C GLY A 304 -0.16 -7.04 -3.80
N PHE A 305 0.28 -5.81 -3.53
CA PHE A 305 0.30 -4.73 -4.52
C PHE A 305 1.19 -5.04 -5.74
N ASN A 306 2.18 -5.94 -5.61
CA ASN A 306 3.00 -6.43 -6.72
C ASN A 306 2.16 -7.03 -7.86
N HIS A 307 1.05 -7.73 -7.55
CA HIS A 307 0.15 -8.27 -8.57
C HIS A 307 -0.66 -7.18 -9.27
N ILE A 308 -1.03 -6.12 -8.55
CA ILE A 308 -1.66 -4.93 -9.13
C ILE A 308 -0.67 -4.20 -10.02
N ALA A 309 0.58 -4.07 -9.57
CA ALA A 309 1.65 -3.41 -10.30
C ALA A 309 1.93 -4.07 -11.66
N ASP A 310 1.85 -5.41 -11.76
CA ASP A 310 2.02 -6.13 -13.02
C ASP A 310 1.00 -5.64 -14.08
N TYR A 311 -0.28 -5.46 -13.69
CA TYR A 311 -1.29 -4.86 -14.57
C TYR A 311 -1.02 -3.39 -14.87
N MET A 312 -0.61 -2.59 -13.86
CA MET A 312 -0.30 -1.16 -14.08
C MET A 312 0.89 -0.94 -15.03
N ILE A 313 1.78 -1.92 -15.16
CA ILE A 313 2.91 -1.89 -16.09
C ILE A 313 2.48 -2.30 -17.50
N SER A 314 1.63 -3.33 -17.61
CA SER A 314 1.24 -3.92 -18.90
C SER A 314 0.02 -3.25 -19.53
N GLU A 315 -0.79 -2.56 -18.73
CA GLU A 315 -2.05 -1.94 -19.17
C GLU A 315 -2.19 -0.51 -18.64
N ASN A 316 -3.08 0.26 -19.26
CA ASN A 316 -3.42 1.61 -18.79
C ASN A 316 -4.48 1.55 -17.68
N VAL A 317 -4.12 1.00 -16.53
CA VAL A 317 -5.00 0.82 -15.37
C VAL A 317 -5.50 2.17 -14.85
N LEU A 318 -6.83 2.31 -14.71
CA LEU A 318 -7.45 3.53 -14.17
C LEU A 318 -7.19 3.67 -12.67
N ILE A 319 -7.38 2.57 -11.92
CA ILE A 319 -7.15 2.50 -10.48
C ILE A 319 -6.80 1.08 -10.06
N GLY A 320 -5.82 0.95 -9.17
CA GLY A 320 -5.46 -0.32 -8.55
C GLY A 320 -5.36 -0.18 -7.05
N GLY A 321 -5.87 -1.18 -6.27
CA GLY A 321 -5.83 -1.04 -4.82
C GLY A 321 -6.16 -2.30 -4.03
N GLU A 322 -5.77 -2.23 -2.75
CA GLU A 322 -5.95 -3.24 -1.74
C GLU A 322 -6.81 -2.73 -0.56
N GLU A 323 -7.40 -3.66 0.19
CA GLU A 323 -8.13 -3.36 1.43
C GLU A 323 -7.27 -2.68 2.49
N SER A 324 -5.97 -2.86 2.41
CA SER A 324 -4.99 -2.29 3.34
C SER A 324 -4.76 -0.78 3.17
N GLY A 325 -5.27 -0.19 2.06
CA GLY A 325 -5.13 1.22 1.75
C GLY A 325 -3.98 1.56 0.79
N GLY A 326 -3.23 0.57 0.32
CA GLY A 326 -2.32 0.73 -0.81
C GLY A 326 -3.15 0.90 -2.09
N ILE A 327 -3.26 2.11 -2.59
CA ILE A 327 -4.06 2.47 -3.78
C ILE A 327 -3.22 3.35 -4.69
N SER A 328 -3.34 3.15 -5.98
CA SER A 328 -2.69 3.97 -7.01
C SER A 328 -3.63 4.19 -8.20
N ILE A 329 -3.39 5.25 -8.95
CA ILE A 329 -4.24 5.65 -10.09
C ILE A 329 -3.42 5.79 -11.37
N GLN A 330 -4.13 5.86 -12.49
CA GLN A 330 -3.56 6.10 -13.81
C GLN A 330 -2.56 7.25 -13.82
N GLY A 331 -1.40 7.03 -14.42
CA GLY A 331 -0.31 8.02 -14.52
C GLY A 331 0.68 8.02 -13.36
N ASN A 332 0.35 7.39 -12.22
CA ASN A 332 1.29 7.24 -11.11
C ASN A 332 2.29 6.10 -11.36
N ILE A 333 3.27 5.98 -10.48
CA ILE A 333 4.12 4.79 -10.38
C ILE A 333 3.27 3.58 -9.96
N PRO A 334 3.66 2.34 -10.35
CA PRO A 334 2.92 1.14 -9.98
C PRO A 334 3.23 0.72 -8.52
N GLU A 335 2.83 1.58 -7.60
CA GLU A 335 3.00 1.43 -6.16
C GLU A 335 1.86 2.11 -5.41
N GLY A 336 1.45 1.58 -4.24
CA GLY A 336 0.51 2.24 -3.34
C GLY A 336 1.06 3.60 -2.91
N ASP A 337 0.19 4.62 -2.86
CA ASP A 337 0.59 6.00 -2.60
C ASP A 337 -0.44 6.73 -1.72
N GLY A 338 -0.20 6.70 -0.41
CA GLY A 338 -1.10 7.33 0.55
C GLY A 338 -1.14 8.85 0.44
N VAL A 339 -0.03 9.49 0.04
CA VAL A 339 0.03 10.95 -0.14
C VAL A 339 -0.80 11.37 -1.36
N LEU A 340 -0.63 10.68 -2.49
CA LEU A 340 -1.45 10.92 -3.70
C LEU A 340 -2.92 10.74 -3.41
N MET A 341 -3.30 9.65 -2.75
CA MET A 341 -4.70 9.35 -2.46
C MET A 341 -5.31 10.35 -1.47
N GLY A 342 -4.53 10.82 -0.50
CA GLY A 342 -4.94 11.90 0.40
C GLY A 342 -5.20 13.21 -0.35
N LEU A 343 -4.32 13.58 -1.28
CA LEU A 343 -4.51 14.75 -2.13
C LEU A 343 -5.72 14.62 -3.05
N LEU A 344 -5.97 13.42 -3.60
CA LEU A 344 -7.14 13.16 -4.44
C LEU A 344 -8.46 13.29 -3.65
N LEU A 345 -8.49 12.84 -2.39
CA LEU A 345 -9.64 13.05 -1.50
C LEU A 345 -9.88 14.54 -1.22
N ILE A 346 -8.82 15.32 -0.99
CA ILE A 346 -8.91 16.78 -0.81
C ILE A 346 -9.48 17.42 -2.08
N GLU A 347 -8.98 17.04 -3.26
CA GLU A 347 -9.48 17.53 -4.54
C GLU A 347 -10.97 17.20 -4.74
N MET A 348 -11.39 15.95 -4.46
CA MET A 348 -12.80 15.54 -4.56
C MET A 348 -13.72 16.38 -3.69
N VAL A 349 -13.35 16.58 -2.42
CA VAL A 349 -14.12 17.40 -1.47
C VAL A 349 -14.20 18.86 -1.98
N SER A 350 -13.11 19.40 -2.51
CA SER A 350 -13.04 20.76 -3.07
C SER A 350 -13.92 20.92 -4.29
N VAL A 351 -13.80 19.98 -5.25
CA VAL A 351 -14.54 20.02 -6.53
C VAL A 351 -16.05 19.88 -6.31
N TYR A 352 -16.47 18.90 -5.52
CA TYR A 352 -17.90 18.67 -5.28
C TYR A 352 -18.51 19.67 -4.30
N GLY A 353 -17.71 20.35 -3.49
CA GLY A 353 -18.20 21.25 -2.42
C GLY A 353 -19.02 20.49 -1.37
N LYS A 354 -18.78 19.20 -1.19
CA LYS A 354 -19.50 18.31 -0.30
C LYS A 354 -18.56 17.72 0.74
N SER A 355 -19.10 17.40 1.91
CA SER A 355 -18.35 16.68 2.93
C SER A 355 -18.07 15.24 2.50
N LEU A 356 -17.02 14.62 3.09
CA LEU A 356 -16.67 13.23 2.78
C LEU A 356 -17.81 12.27 3.17
N ASN A 357 -18.52 12.52 4.28
CA ASN A 357 -19.70 11.74 4.65
C ASN A 357 -20.80 11.80 3.59
N THR A 358 -21.06 12.99 3.03
CA THR A 358 -22.05 13.14 1.96
C THR A 358 -21.65 12.32 0.72
N LEU A 359 -20.39 12.41 0.31
CA LEU A 359 -19.87 11.66 -0.85
C LEU A 359 -19.96 10.14 -0.64
N VAL A 360 -19.64 9.66 0.57
CA VAL A 360 -19.77 8.24 0.93
C VAL A 360 -21.22 7.78 0.89
N ASN A 361 -22.16 8.58 1.42
CA ASN A 361 -23.58 8.21 1.40
C ASN A 361 -24.13 8.17 -0.03
N GLU A 362 -23.81 9.15 -0.87
CA GLU A 362 -24.18 9.14 -2.29
C GLU A 362 -23.60 7.94 -3.04
N LEU A 363 -22.35 7.55 -2.75
CA LEU A 363 -21.76 6.33 -3.28
C LEU A 363 -22.56 5.10 -2.87
N LEU A 364 -22.87 4.94 -1.57
CA LEU A 364 -23.60 3.79 -1.05
C LEU A 364 -25.05 3.74 -1.53
N GLU A 365 -25.70 4.89 -1.76
CA GLU A 365 -27.02 4.95 -2.41
C GLU A 365 -26.94 4.44 -3.86
N GLU A 366 -25.86 4.71 -4.57
CA GLU A 366 -25.68 4.33 -5.96
C GLU A 366 -25.33 2.84 -6.15
N VAL A 367 -24.36 2.32 -5.35
CA VAL A 367 -23.84 0.97 -5.50
C VAL A 367 -24.42 -0.03 -4.49
N GLY A 368 -25.23 0.45 -3.57
CA GLY A 368 -25.78 -0.32 -2.46
C GLY A 368 -24.79 -0.45 -1.29
N PRO A 369 -25.29 -0.81 -0.10
CA PRO A 369 -24.49 -0.92 1.10
C PRO A 369 -23.38 -1.97 0.96
N ALA A 370 -22.25 -1.71 1.63
CA ALA A 370 -21.12 -2.62 1.76
C ALA A 370 -20.52 -2.46 3.16
N TYR A 371 -20.77 -3.42 4.02
CA TYR A 371 -20.17 -3.54 5.33
C TYR A 371 -19.02 -4.53 5.24
N TYR A 372 -17.87 -4.16 5.77
CA TYR A 372 -16.66 -4.97 5.71
C TYR A 372 -16.03 -5.11 7.08
N GLU A 373 -15.58 -6.33 7.39
CA GLU A 373 -14.80 -6.60 8.59
C GLU A 373 -13.80 -7.73 8.33
N ARG A 374 -12.66 -7.68 9.01
CA ARG A 374 -11.62 -8.70 9.01
C ARG A 374 -11.37 -9.19 10.42
N LYS A 375 -11.24 -10.52 10.59
CA LYS A 375 -10.77 -11.16 11.82
C LYS A 375 -9.57 -12.04 11.53
N ASP A 376 -8.56 -11.95 12.37
CA ASP A 376 -7.39 -12.83 12.33
C ASP A 376 -7.52 -13.87 13.45
N GLN A 377 -7.75 -15.12 13.07
CA GLN A 377 -7.94 -16.25 13.98
C GLN A 377 -6.61 -16.98 14.19
N ARG A 378 -6.15 -17.10 15.44
CA ARG A 378 -4.95 -17.89 15.76
C ARG A 378 -5.28 -19.37 15.72
N LEU A 379 -4.46 -20.12 14.97
CA LEU A 379 -4.51 -21.58 14.94
C LEU A 379 -3.56 -22.15 16.00
N LYS A 380 -3.89 -23.31 16.55
CA LYS A 380 -2.98 -24.02 17.47
C LYS A 380 -1.71 -24.50 16.79
N TYR A 381 -1.83 -24.87 15.50
CA TYR A 381 -0.73 -25.34 14.67
C TYR A 381 -0.77 -24.66 13.29
N PRO A 382 0.39 -24.42 12.66
CA PRO A 382 0.41 -23.94 11.28
C PRO A 382 -0.15 -25.00 10.34
N ILE A 383 -1.02 -24.59 9.43
CA ILE A 383 -1.60 -25.45 8.39
C ILE A 383 -1.02 -25.05 7.03
N GLN A 384 -0.71 -26.04 6.21
CA GLN A 384 -0.28 -25.77 4.84
C GLN A 384 -1.44 -25.21 4.02
N LYS A 385 -1.12 -24.17 3.21
CA LYS A 385 -2.13 -23.48 2.38
C LYS A 385 -2.92 -24.45 1.49
N LYS A 386 -2.25 -25.45 0.90
CA LYS A 386 -2.92 -26.44 0.04
C LYS A 386 -3.90 -27.31 0.79
N GLU A 387 -3.54 -27.78 1.98
CA GLU A 387 -4.41 -28.62 2.83
C GLU A 387 -5.65 -27.84 3.28
N MET A 388 -5.46 -26.57 3.65
CA MET A 388 -6.57 -25.68 4.01
C MET A 388 -7.53 -25.46 2.85
N VAL A 389 -7.01 -25.14 1.67
CA VAL A 389 -7.83 -24.93 0.47
C VAL A 389 -8.61 -26.20 0.14
N GLN A 390 -7.98 -27.36 0.18
CA GLN A 390 -8.66 -28.63 -0.07
C GLN A 390 -9.76 -28.91 0.94
N TYR A 391 -9.50 -28.70 2.23
CA TYR A 391 -10.50 -28.85 3.29
C TYR A 391 -11.73 -27.97 3.06
N LEU A 392 -11.51 -26.68 2.73
CA LEU A 392 -12.59 -25.72 2.49
C LEU A 392 -13.39 -26.04 1.22
N LEU A 393 -12.77 -26.64 0.20
CA LEU A 393 -13.46 -27.09 -1.00
C LEU A 393 -14.33 -28.31 -0.74
N GLU A 394 -13.83 -29.28 0.03
CA GLU A 394 -14.54 -30.52 0.38
C GLU A 394 -15.71 -30.25 1.34
N ASN A 395 -15.59 -29.24 2.20
CA ASN A 395 -16.59 -28.84 3.20
C ASN A 395 -17.33 -27.56 2.82
N LYS A 396 -17.50 -27.30 1.53
CA LYS A 396 -18.22 -26.12 1.03
C LYS A 396 -19.63 -26.03 1.63
N PRO A 397 -20.01 -24.91 2.30
CA PRO A 397 -21.36 -24.71 2.79
C PRO A 397 -22.32 -24.46 1.61
N ALA A 398 -23.57 -24.92 1.74
CA ALA A 398 -24.63 -24.60 0.78
C ALA A 398 -25.10 -23.14 0.92
N GLU A 399 -25.12 -22.66 2.17
CA GLU A 399 -25.52 -21.30 2.54
C GLU A 399 -24.74 -20.82 3.78
N ILE A 400 -24.63 -19.51 3.96
CA ILE A 400 -24.10 -18.88 5.17
C ILE A 400 -25.05 -17.72 5.51
N GLY A 401 -25.46 -17.61 6.79
CA GLY A 401 -26.41 -16.58 7.21
C GLY A 401 -27.75 -16.61 6.49
N GLY A 402 -28.20 -17.79 5.99
CA GLY A 402 -29.43 -17.97 5.23
C GLY A 402 -29.34 -17.52 3.77
N VAL A 403 -28.15 -17.13 3.28
CA VAL A 403 -27.91 -16.73 1.87
C VAL A 403 -27.09 -17.81 1.17
N LYS A 404 -27.54 -18.22 -0.02
CA LYS A 404 -26.93 -19.31 -0.79
C LYS A 404 -25.54 -18.93 -1.31
N VAL A 405 -24.59 -19.88 -1.23
CA VAL A 405 -23.27 -19.77 -1.87
C VAL A 405 -23.39 -20.13 -3.35
N THR A 406 -23.17 -19.15 -4.23
CA THR A 406 -23.33 -19.30 -5.68
C THR A 406 -22.02 -19.53 -6.42
N GLU A 407 -20.93 -18.92 -5.96
CA GLU A 407 -19.61 -19.00 -6.62
C GLU A 407 -18.50 -19.25 -5.61
N LEU A 408 -17.39 -19.81 -6.08
CA LEU A 408 -16.23 -20.14 -5.28
C LEU A 408 -14.96 -19.83 -6.06
N LEU A 409 -14.07 -19.01 -5.47
CA LEU A 409 -12.79 -18.62 -6.05
C LEU A 409 -11.63 -19.10 -5.17
N THR A 410 -10.55 -19.54 -5.80
CA THR A 410 -9.36 -20.08 -5.12
C THR A 410 -8.06 -19.36 -5.50
N ILE A 411 -8.15 -18.10 -5.86
CA ILE A 411 -7.01 -17.27 -6.30
C ILE A 411 -5.97 -17.14 -5.18
N ASP A 412 -6.43 -16.83 -3.95
CA ASP A 412 -5.56 -16.74 -2.76
C ASP A 412 -6.34 -17.09 -1.48
N GLY A 413 -6.40 -18.35 -1.15
CA GLY A 413 -7.31 -18.91 -0.17
C GLY A 413 -8.59 -19.41 -0.82
N VAL A 414 -9.71 -19.39 -0.10
CA VAL A 414 -11.04 -19.72 -0.63
C VAL A 414 -12.00 -18.57 -0.36
N LYS A 415 -12.57 -18.04 -1.44
CA LYS A 415 -13.60 -17.00 -1.38
C LYS A 415 -14.94 -17.58 -1.80
N TYR A 416 -15.89 -17.53 -0.88
CA TYR A 416 -17.29 -17.87 -1.12
C TYR A 416 -18.04 -16.60 -1.49
N ILE A 417 -18.76 -16.61 -2.60
CA ILE A 417 -19.60 -15.49 -3.05
C ILE A 417 -21.06 -15.93 -2.93
N MET A 418 -21.87 -15.07 -2.31
CA MET A 418 -23.28 -15.32 -2.03
C MET A 418 -24.17 -14.78 -3.14
N ASP A 419 -25.42 -15.22 -3.18
CA ASP A 419 -26.42 -14.79 -4.17
C ASP A 419 -26.78 -13.31 -4.09
N ASP A 420 -26.60 -12.69 -2.91
CA ASP A 420 -26.78 -11.25 -2.67
C ASP A 420 -25.51 -10.40 -2.90
N ASP A 421 -24.47 -11.00 -3.49
CA ASP A 421 -23.15 -10.38 -3.73
C ASP A 421 -22.31 -10.18 -2.46
N SER A 422 -22.75 -10.66 -1.28
CA SER A 422 -21.90 -10.75 -0.09
C SER A 422 -20.81 -11.81 -0.30
N TRP A 423 -19.69 -11.69 0.41
CA TRP A 423 -18.62 -12.67 0.27
C TRP A 423 -17.84 -12.91 1.56
N LEU A 424 -17.27 -14.10 1.65
CA LEU A 424 -16.36 -14.55 2.70
C LEU A 424 -15.07 -15.07 2.09
N LEU A 425 -13.93 -14.54 2.49
CA LEU A 425 -12.60 -15.04 2.11
C LEU A 425 -11.92 -15.63 3.35
N ILE A 426 -11.50 -16.87 3.26
CA ILE A 426 -10.69 -17.56 4.26
C ILE A 426 -9.31 -17.81 3.67
N ARG A 427 -8.28 -17.23 4.29
CA ARG A 427 -6.90 -17.23 3.79
C ARG A 427 -5.92 -17.59 4.90
N PRO A 428 -5.16 -18.69 4.77
CA PRO A 428 -4.09 -19.00 5.71
C PRO A 428 -2.92 -18.02 5.54
N SER A 429 -2.32 -17.60 6.65
CA SER A 429 -1.07 -16.85 6.61
C SER A 429 0.07 -17.76 6.14
N GLY A 430 0.95 -17.25 5.27
CA GLY A 430 2.14 -17.98 4.84
C GLY A 430 3.28 -18.06 5.86
N THR A 431 3.23 -17.20 6.89
CA THR A 431 4.35 -17.00 7.83
C THR A 431 4.00 -17.24 9.29
N GLU A 432 2.72 -17.24 9.64
CA GLU A 432 2.23 -17.37 11.01
C GLU A 432 1.09 -18.39 11.09
N PRO A 433 0.87 -19.05 12.24
CA PRO A 433 -0.29 -19.91 12.44
C PRO A 433 -1.56 -19.07 12.65
N VAL A 434 -1.96 -18.36 11.60
CA VAL A 434 -3.11 -17.45 11.59
C VAL A 434 -3.96 -17.72 10.36
N LEU A 435 -5.25 -17.81 10.57
CA LEU A 435 -6.27 -17.80 9.54
C LEU A 435 -6.86 -16.40 9.46
N ARG A 436 -6.72 -15.77 8.30
CA ARG A 436 -7.30 -14.45 8.04
C ARG A 436 -8.67 -14.64 7.42
N VAL A 437 -9.68 -14.11 8.07
CA VAL A 437 -11.07 -14.18 7.65
C VAL A 437 -11.53 -12.77 7.28
N TYR A 438 -11.96 -12.59 6.04
CA TYR A 438 -12.43 -11.33 5.51
C TYR A 438 -13.88 -11.50 5.07
N ALA A 439 -14.75 -10.57 5.42
CA ALA A 439 -16.16 -10.61 5.06
C ALA A 439 -16.65 -9.25 4.58
N GLU A 440 -17.42 -9.23 3.50
CA GLU A 440 -18.23 -8.09 3.08
C GLU A 440 -19.68 -8.54 2.89
N GLY A 441 -20.61 -7.77 3.41
CA GLY A 441 -22.03 -8.06 3.34
C GLY A 441 -22.88 -6.82 3.12
N ARG A 442 -24.15 -7.05 2.73
CA ARG A 442 -25.13 -5.99 2.54
C ARG A 442 -25.68 -5.44 3.85
N THR A 443 -25.49 -6.18 4.94
CA THR A 443 -25.87 -5.80 6.30
C THR A 443 -24.77 -6.20 7.28
N GLU A 444 -24.71 -5.52 8.43
CA GLU A 444 -23.80 -5.90 9.52
C GLU A 444 -24.08 -7.33 10.02
N GLN A 445 -25.35 -7.73 10.07
CA GLN A 445 -25.73 -9.08 10.48
C GLN A 445 -25.14 -10.14 9.54
N MET A 446 -25.13 -9.86 8.22
CA MET A 446 -24.54 -10.78 7.25
C MET A 446 -23.01 -10.88 7.45
N VAL A 447 -22.33 -9.77 7.68
CA VAL A 447 -20.90 -9.78 7.99
C VAL A 447 -20.59 -10.63 9.23
N GLN A 448 -21.37 -10.48 10.30
CA GLN A 448 -21.18 -11.28 11.52
C GLN A 448 -21.47 -12.77 11.28
N ALA A 449 -22.46 -13.12 10.46
CA ALA A 449 -22.71 -14.52 10.09
C ALA A 449 -21.55 -15.14 9.28
N LEU A 450 -20.99 -14.37 8.33
CA LEU A 450 -19.83 -14.79 7.54
C LEU A 450 -18.59 -14.98 8.41
N LEU A 451 -18.30 -14.04 9.31
CA LEU A 451 -17.17 -14.14 10.24
C LEU A 451 -17.34 -15.30 11.21
N GLY A 452 -18.57 -15.52 11.73
CA GLY A 452 -18.89 -16.65 12.59
C GLY A 452 -18.60 -18.00 11.93
N TYR A 453 -19.00 -18.17 10.66
CA TYR A 453 -18.63 -19.36 9.90
C TYR A 453 -17.11 -19.52 9.76
N GLY A 454 -16.37 -18.43 9.52
CA GLY A 454 -14.91 -18.46 9.49
C GLY A 454 -14.26 -18.88 10.83
N GLU A 455 -14.86 -18.49 11.96
CA GLU A 455 -14.46 -18.93 13.30
C GLU A 455 -14.71 -20.42 13.51
N GLU A 456 -15.90 -20.92 13.14
CA GLU A 456 -16.25 -22.36 13.20
C GLU A 456 -15.26 -23.20 12.37
N VAL A 457 -14.90 -22.73 11.17
CA VAL A 457 -13.87 -23.37 10.35
C VAL A 457 -12.53 -23.41 11.08
N ALA A 458 -12.08 -22.31 11.66
CA ALA A 458 -10.81 -22.26 12.40
C ALA A 458 -10.79 -23.23 13.59
N GLU A 459 -11.90 -23.35 14.31
CA GLU A 459 -12.04 -24.30 15.43
C GLU A 459 -12.06 -25.76 14.95
N SER A 460 -12.67 -26.05 13.81
CA SER A 460 -12.78 -27.41 13.29
C SER A 460 -11.46 -27.99 12.78
N ILE A 461 -10.50 -27.11 12.45
CA ILE A 461 -9.18 -27.47 11.87
C ILE A 461 -8.11 -27.54 12.97
N THR A 462 -8.37 -27.02 14.15
CA THR A 462 -7.43 -27.01 15.29
C THR A 462 -7.78 -28.07 16.33
#